data_a6545b4b34ad5745062186a85b0950b8
#
_entry.id   a6545b4b34ad5745062186a85b0950b8
#
_cell.length_a   1.000
_cell.length_b   1.000
_cell.length_c   1.000
_cell.angle_alpha   90.00
_cell.angle_beta   90.00
_cell.angle_gamma   90.00
#
_symmetry.space_group_name_H-M   'P 1'
#
loop_
_entity.id
_entity.type
_entity.pdbx_description
1 polymer ?
#
loop_
_entity_poly.entity_id
_entity_poly.type
_entity_poly.pdbx_seq_one_letter_code
_entity_poly.pdbx_strand_id
1 'polypeptide(L)'
;LVISKGMARDKKYIALWNVMKREGRRLVSRPLYLFCMVIAPLFCYVFFTTLMDSGLPVNMPVGVVDQDMTSTSRQLMRNLDAFEQTAIVAHYPTINEARAAMQKGEIYGFYYIPKGTTAKAQSQRQPTVSFYTNNTLLIAGSLLYKDMKMMSELASGAAARTSLYAKGATEDQAMAFLQPIVIDTHPLNNPWLNYSVYLCNTFAPGVLMLLIFMITVYSCLLYTSD
;
A
#
# COMPACT_ATOMS: atom_id res chain seq x y z
N LEU A 1 -50.94 -39.69 -12.74
CA LEU A 1 -49.68 -39.12 -13.33
C LEU A 1 -49.00 -38.12 -12.38
N VAL A 2 -49.74 -37.34 -11.58
CA VAL A 2 -49.19 -36.34 -10.65
C VAL A 2 -48.52 -36.99 -9.43
N ILE A 3 -49.08 -38.05 -8.88
CA ILE A 3 -48.56 -38.76 -7.70
C ILE A 3 -47.21 -39.45 -8.00
N SER A 4 -47.05 -40.01 -9.21
CA SER A 4 -45.78 -40.63 -9.65
C SER A 4 -44.64 -39.63 -9.79
N LYS A 5 -44.92 -38.41 -10.24
CA LYS A 5 -43.89 -37.33 -10.32
C LYS A 5 -43.45 -36.83 -8.94
N GLY A 6 -44.34 -36.79 -7.94
CA GLY A 6 -43.98 -36.41 -6.56
C GLY A 6 -43.01 -37.41 -5.93
N MET A 7 -43.35 -38.70 -6.01
CA MET A 7 -42.55 -39.79 -5.43
C MET A 7 -41.19 -39.96 -6.09
N ALA A 8 -41.06 -39.67 -7.40
CA ALA A 8 -39.75 -39.64 -8.10
C ALA A 8 -38.89 -38.45 -7.69
N ARG A 9 -39.52 -37.31 -7.36
CA ARG A 9 -38.83 -36.11 -6.88
C ARG A 9 -38.31 -36.32 -5.47
N ASP A 10 -39.09 -36.92 -4.58
CA ASP A 10 -38.67 -37.19 -3.20
C ASP A 10 -37.53 -38.20 -3.15
N LYS A 11 -37.53 -39.24 -4.00
CA LYS A 11 -36.42 -40.18 -4.13
C LYS A 11 -35.13 -39.49 -4.59
N LYS A 12 -35.22 -38.51 -5.51
CA LYS A 12 -34.04 -37.73 -5.93
C LYS A 12 -33.46 -36.88 -4.80
N TYR A 13 -34.32 -36.23 -4.00
CA TYR A 13 -33.85 -35.43 -2.86
C TYR A 13 -33.19 -36.30 -1.78
N ILE A 14 -33.75 -37.47 -1.48
CA ILE A 14 -33.18 -38.42 -0.52
C ILE A 14 -31.81 -38.95 -1.03
N ALA A 15 -31.74 -39.28 -2.32
CA ALA A 15 -30.45 -39.71 -2.92
C ALA A 15 -29.39 -38.59 -2.86
N LEU A 16 -29.77 -37.37 -3.21
CA LEU A 16 -28.91 -36.20 -3.14
C LEU A 16 -28.41 -35.95 -1.71
N TRP A 17 -29.30 -36.03 -0.73
CA TRP A 17 -29.00 -35.89 0.68
C TRP A 17 -28.00 -36.94 1.18
N ASN A 18 -28.20 -38.18 0.80
CA ASN A 18 -27.32 -39.28 1.15
C ASN A 18 -25.92 -39.11 0.54
N VAL A 19 -25.85 -38.65 -0.71
CA VAL A 19 -24.58 -38.31 -1.35
C VAL A 19 -23.87 -37.17 -0.61
N MET A 20 -24.60 -36.06 -0.33
CA MET A 20 -24.04 -34.94 0.43
C MET A 20 -23.51 -35.39 1.80
N LYS A 21 -24.25 -36.19 2.53
CA LYS A 21 -23.87 -36.71 3.84
C LYS A 21 -22.64 -37.61 3.77
N ARG A 22 -22.55 -38.45 2.73
CA ARG A 22 -21.37 -39.31 2.49
C ARG A 22 -20.16 -38.50 2.16
N GLU A 23 -20.26 -37.55 1.24
CA GLU A 23 -19.15 -36.69 0.85
C GLU A 23 -18.71 -35.75 1.99
N GLY A 24 -19.68 -35.21 2.75
CA GLY A 24 -19.39 -34.42 3.95
C GLY A 24 -18.59 -35.22 5.00
N ARG A 25 -18.96 -36.49 5.21
CA ARG A 25 -18.20 -37.38 6.11
C ARG A 25 -16.79 -37.68 5.58
N ARG A 26 -16.62 -37.87 4.27
CA ARG A 26 -15.31 -38.03 3.62
C ARG A 26 -14.44 -36.79 3.79
N LEU A 27 -15.00 -35.60 3.61
CA LEU A 27 -14.31 -34.32 3.78
C LEU A 27 -13.78 -34.14 5.22
N VAL A 28 -14.60 -34.48 6.22
CA VAL A 28 -14.22 -34.37 7.63
C VAL A 28 -13.25 -35.47 8.08
N SER A 29 -13.31 -36.66 7.50
CA SER A 29 -12.45 -37.79 7.90
C SER A 29 -11.01 -37.71 7.39
N ARG A 30 -10.70 -36.88 6.41
CA ARG A 30 -9.35 -36.71 5.90
C ARG A 30 -8.72 -35.41 6.39
N PRO A 31 -7.55 -35.43 7.03
CA PRO A 31 -6.91 -34.26 7.64
C PRO A 31 -6.59 -33.17 6.61
N LEU A 32 -6.28 -33.55 5.36
CA LEU A 32 -5.99 -32.59 4.29
C LEU A 32 -7.20 -31.70 3.96
N TYR A 33 -8.41 -32.28 3.89
CA TYR A 33 -9.62 -31.49 3.63
C TYR A 33 -9.96 -30.57 4.79
N LEU A 34 -9.85 -31.07 6.03
CA LEU A 34 -10.08 -30.26 7.22
C LEU A 34 -9.11 -29.07 7.27
N PHE A 35 -7.84 -29.33 6.96
CA PHE A 35 -6.81 -28.29 6.87
C PHE A 35 -7.22 -27.21 5.84
N CYS A 36 -7.53 -27.60 4.61
CA CYS A 36 -7.86 -26.66 3.54
C CYS A 36 -9.20 -25.94 3.74
N MET A 37 -10.19 -26.57 4.39
CA MET A 37 -11.51 -25.97 4.59
C MET A 37 -11.61 -25.05 5.80
N VAL A 38 -10.86 -25.34 6.87
CA VAL A 38 -10.99 -24.62 8.15
C VAL A 38 -9.70 -23.91 8.53
N ILE A 39 -8.60 -24.66 8.62
CA ILE A 39 -7.34 -24.11 9.15
C ILE A 39 -6.73 -23.09 8.20
N ALA A 40 -6.63 -23.40 6.93
CA ALA A 40 -6.01 -22.50 5.95
C ALA A 40 -6.80 -21.18 5.75
N PRO A 41 -8.15 -21.17 5.59
CA PRO A 41 -8.91 -19.91 5.53
C PRO A 41 -8.82 -19.08 6.80
N LEU A 42 -8.90 -19.73 7.98
CA LEU A 42 -8.77 -19.04 9.26
C LEU A 42 -7.39 -18.44 9.43
N PHE A 43 -6.34 -19.21 9.11
CA PHE A 43 -4.96 -18.71 9.11
C PHE A 43 -4.79 -17.52 8.15
N CYS A 44 -5.28 -17.63 6.92
CA CYS A 44 -5.20 -16.54 5.96
C CYS A 44 -5.92 -15.27 6.44
N TYR A 45 -7.10 -15.44 7.04
CA TYR A 45 -7.85 -14.32 7.59
C TYR A 45 -7.07 -13.62 8.71
N VAL A 46 -6.61 -14.37 9.71
CA VAL A 46 -5.81 -13.83 10.82
C VAL A 46 -4.52 -13.22 10.30
N PHE A 47 -3.81 -13.89 9.41
CA PHE A 47 -2.56 -13.41 8.82
C PHE A 47 -2.74 -12.07 8.09
N PHE A 48 -3.74 -11.94 7.21
CA PHE A 48 -3.94 -10.70 6.47
C PHE A 48 -4.47 -9.55 7.34
N THR A 49 -5.24 -9.85 8.39
CA THR A 49 -5.70 -8.81 9.33
C THR A 49 -4.57 -8.30 10.22
N THR A 50 -3.63 -9.18 10.63
CA THR A 50 -2.53 -8.80 11.51
C THR A 50 -1.30 -8.28 10.78
N LEU A 51 -1.08 -8.70 9.53
CA LEU A 51 0.10 -8.34 8.74
C LEU A 51 0.27 -6.83 8.57
N MET A 52 -0.83 -6.09 8.45
CA MET A 52 -0.86 -4.65 8.24
C MET A 52 -1.78 -3.96 9.27
N ASP A 53 -1.71 -4.39 10.53
CA ASP A 53 -2.54 -3.84 11.61
C ASP A 53 -2.31 -2.33 11.78
N SER A 54 -1.06 -1.88 11.61
CA SER A 54 -0.67 -0.46 11.60
C SER A 54 -1.09 0.29 10.32
N GLY A 55 -1.71 -0.37 9.34
CA GLY A 55 -2.09 0.24 8.06
C GLY A 55 -0.96 0.25 7.03
N LEU A 56 -0.49 1.43 6.66
CA LEU A 56 0.66 1.59 5.75
C LEU A 56 1.99 1.55 6.52
N PRO A 57 3.08 1.11 5.89
CA PRO A 57 4.42 1.23 6.47
C PRO A 57 4.74 2.69 6.80
N VAL A 58 5.13 2.94 8.04
CA VAL A 58 5.53 4.25 8.55
C VAL A 58 7.01 4.27 8.89
N ASN A 59 7.62 5.46 9.00
CA ASN A 59 9.01 5.65 9.38
C ASN A 59 10.01 4.82 8.54
N MET A 60 9.80 4.79 7.24
CA MET A 60 10.70 4.06 6.35
C MET A 60 12.08 4.74 6.29
N PRO A 61 13.19 3.98 6.50
CA PRO A 61 14.52 4.54 6.53
C PRO A 61 14.95 5.10 5.17
N VAL A 62 15.31 6.38 5.15
CA VAL A 62 15.75 7.13 3.99
C VAL A 62 17.06 7.84 4.30
N GLY A 63 17.93 7.92 3.31
CA GLY A 63 19.15 8.69 3.37
C GLY A 63 19.00 10.09 2.77
N VAL A 64 19.93 10.97 3.11
CA VAL A 64 20.05 12.30 2.49
C VAL A 64 21.49 12.57 2.08
N VAL A 65 21.65 13.10 0.88
CA VAL A 65 22.90 13.65 0.36
C VAL A 65 22.70 15.15 0.17
N ASP A 66 23.08 15.95 1.16
CA ASP A 66 22.98 17.40 1.10
C ASP A 66 24.32 18.02 0.73
N GLN A 67 24.44 18.52 -0.50
CA GLN A 67 25.60 19.25 -0.97
C GLN A 67 25.45 20.79 -0.86
N ASP A 68 24.24 21.27 -0.56
CA ASP A 68 24.00 22.71 -0.40
C ASP A 68 24.36 23.22 0.99
N MET A 69 24.22 22.39 2.01
CA MET A 69 24.59 22.62 3.42
C MET A 69 24.10 23.94 4.01
N THR A 70 22.93 24.43 3.55
CA THR A 70 22.37 25.71 3.98
C THR A 70 21.34 25.53 5.11
N SER A 71 20.89 26.65 5.69
CA SER A 71 19.73 26.61 6.63
C SER A 71 18.46 26.16 5.95
N THR A 72 18.28 26.52 4.68
CA THR A 72 17.10 26.14 3.86
C THR A 72 17.12 24.65 3.56
N SER A 73 18.27 24.07 3.16
CA SER A 73 18.35 22.61 2.92
C SER A 73 18.07 21.81 4.20
N ARG A 74 18.59 22.25 5.33
CA ARG A 74 18.31 21.64 6.64
C ARG A 74 16.84 21.75 7.04
N GLN A 75 16.18 22.85 6.74
CA GLN A 75 14.74 22.99 6.99
C GLN A 75 13.93 22.07 6.08
N LEU A 76 14.31 21.95 4.82
CA LEU A 76 13.72 21.01 3.87
C LEU A 76 13.79 19.56 4.38
N MET A 77 14.95 19.15 4.89
CA MET A 77 15.14 17.82 5.46
C MET A 77 14.27 17.58 6.70
N ARG A 78 14.20 18.57 7.62
CA ARG A 78 13.30 18.47 8.78
C ARG A 78 11.84 18.36 8.39
N ASN A 79 11.42 19.07 7.36
CA ASN A 79 10.07 18.98 6.84
C ASN A 79 9.78 17.60 6.22
N LEU A 80 10.78 17.03 5.51
CA LEU A 80 10.69 15.66 4.98
C LEU A 80 10.60 14.60 6.08
N ASP A 81 11.41 14.75 7.13
CA ASP A 81 11.42 13.84 8.28
C ASP A 81 10.14 13.90 9.12
N ALA A 82 9.36 14.97 8.97
CA ALA A 82 8.07 15.14 9.63
C ALA A 82 6.92 14.41 8.93
N PHE A 83 7.13 13.84 7.74
CA PHE A 83 6.11 13.02 7.06
C PHE A 83 6.04 11.63 7.68
N GLU A 84 4.84 11.10 7.76
CA GLU A 84 4.54 9.85 8.46
C GLU A 84 5.29 8.63 7.91
N GLN A 85 5.53 8.60 6.60
CA GLN A 85 6.11 7.43 5.93
C GLN A 85 7.64 7.53 5.79
N THR A 86 8.22 8.73 5.99
CA THR A 86 9.65 9.01 5.79
C THR A 86 10.35 9.19 7.13
N ALA A 87 11.45 8.46 7.34
CA ALA A 87 12.37 8.70 8.46
C ALA A 87 13.81 8.90 7.92
N ILE A 88 14.39 10.07 8.14
CA ILE A 88 15.77 10.36 7.73
C ILE A 88 16.71 9.75 8.77
N VAL A 89 17.31 8.60 8.43
CA VAL A 89 18.17 7.83 9.35
C VAL A 89 19.65 8.12 9.15
N ALA A 90 20.06 8.61 7.97
CA ALA A 90 21.48 8.79 7.66
C ALA A 90 21.72 9.95 6.68
N HIS A 91 22.86 10.60 6.88
CA HIS A 91 23.41 11.61 5.97
C HIS A 91 24.66 11.06 5.29
N TYR A 92 24.67 11.09 3.96
CA TYR A 92 25.79 10.59 3.16
C TYR A 92 26.49 11.76 2.47
N PRO A 93 27.82 11.78 2.45
CA PRO A 93 28.57 12.83 1.77
C PRO A 93 28.48 12.74 0.24
N THR A 94 28.26 11.53 -0.30
CA THR A 94 28.21 11.30 -1.74
C THR A 94 27.03 10.44 -2.16
N ILE A 95 26.57 10.61 -3.42
CA ILE A 95 25.56 9.77 -4.03
C ILE A 95 25.97 8.30 -4.07
N ASN A 96 27.27 8.02 -4.27
CA ASN A 96 27.76 6.65 -4.38
C ASN A 96 27.65 5.90 -3.05
N GLU A 97 27.91 6.54 -1.93
CA GLU A 97 27.74 5.95 -0.59
C GLU A 97 26.27 5.71 -0.28
N ALA A 98 25.39 6.67 -0.55
CA ALA A 98 23.96 6.50 -0.39
C ALA A 98 23.40 5.36 -1.27
N ARG A 99 23.90 5.25 -2.51
CA ARG A 99 23.53 4.14 -3.41
C ARG A 99 24.03 2.80 -2.88
N ALA A 100 25.22 2.72 -2.34
CA ALA A 100 25.77 1.52 -1.74
C ALA A 100 24.94 1.08 -0.51
N ALA A 101 24.53 2.01 0.35
CA ALA A 101 23.65 1.73 1.48
C ALA A 101 22.26 1.24 1.02
N MET A 102 21.70 1.85 -0.03
CA MET A 102 20.45 1.40 -0.63
C MET A 102 20.56 -0.01 -1.24
N GLN A 103 21.69 -0.35 -1.87
CA GLN A 103 21.92 -1.71 -2.40
C GLN A 103 22.07 -2.77 -1.30
N LYS A 104 22.62 -2.38 -0.15
CA LYS A 104 22.69 -3.26 1.03
C LYS A 104 21.35 -3.41 1.76
N GLY A 105 20.33 -2.62 1.40
CA GLY A 105 19.02 -2.64 2.05
C GLY A 105 18.97 -1.87 3.37
N GLU A 106 19.96 -1.05 3.68
CA GLU A 106 20.00 -0.23 4.88
C GLU A 106 18.98 0.93 4.80
N ILE A 107 18.74 1.43 3.59
CA ILE A 107 17.77 2.49 3.28
C ILE A 107 16.92 2.11 2.05
N TYR A 108 15.67 2.56 2.01
CA TYR A 108 14.77 2.32 0.87
C TYR A 108 14.95 3.31 -0.28
N GLY A 109 15.50 4.48 0.02
CA GLY A 109 15.77 5.53 -0.94
C GLY A 109 16.63 6.64 -0.33
N PHE A 110 17.03 7.61 -1.14
CA PHE A 110 17.71 8.79 -0.65
C PHE A 110 17.36 10.04 -1.44
N TYR A 111 17.38 11.17 -0.76
CA TYR A 111 17.21 12.49 -1.34
C TYR A 111 18.56 13.12 -1.64
N TYR A 112 18.68 13.72 -2.82
CA TYR A 112 19.86 14.45 -3.24
C TYR A 112 19.53 15.92 -3.43
N ILE A 113 20.16 16.78 -2.63
CA ILE A 113 20.07 18.23 -2.70
C ILE A 113 21.37 18.76 -3.30
N PRO A 114 21.36 19.18 -4.58
CA PRO A 114 22.56 19.65 -5.23
C PRO A 114 23.02 21.01 -4.70
N LYS A 115 24.29 21.29 -4.86
CA LYS A 115 24.89 22.59 -4.50
C LYS A 115 24.21 23.74 -5.24
N GLY A 116 23.91 24.82 -4.53
CA GLY A 116 23.27 26.00 -5.10
C GLY A 116 21.73 25.90 -5.20
N THR A 117 21.10 24.89 -4.60
CA THR A 117 19.64 24.74 -4.53
C THR A 117 18.99 25.96 -3.88
N THR A 118 19.50 26.40 -2.74
CA THR A 118 19.00 27.59 -2.04
C THR A 118 19.18 28.88 -2.86
N ALA A 119 20.32 29.04 -3.49
CA ALA A 119 20.59 30.22 -4.34
C ALA A 119 19.65 30.29 -5.55
N LYS A 120 19.32 29.14 -6.16
CA LYS A 120 18.32 29.05 -7.24
C LYS A 120 16.93 29.42 -6.73
N ALA A 121 16.53 28.90 -5.57
CA ALA A 121 15.23 29.21 -4.97
C ALA A 121 15.08 30.72 -4.68
N GLN A 122 16.12 31.35 -4.12
CA GLN A 122 16.13 32.80 -3.82
C GLN A 122 16.14 33.67 -5.08
N SER A 123 16.76 33.21 -6.17
CA SER A 123 16.79 33.91 -7.46
C SER A 123 15.56 33.64 -8.34
N GLN A 124 14.48 33.09 -7.78
CA GLN A 124 13.23 32.71 -8.49
C GLN A 124 13.48 31.73 -9.66
N ARG A 125 14.56 31.00 -9.63
CA ARG A 125 14.80 29.87 -10.53
C ARG A 125 14.31 28.61 -9.88
N GLN A 126 13.81 27.68 -10.67
CA GLN A 126 13.30 26.41 -10.17
C GLN A 126 14.44 25.52 -9.66
N PRO A 127 14.56 25.27 -8.35
CA PRO A 127 15.54 24.32 -7.84
C PRO A 127 15.08 22.89 -8.13
N THR A 128 16.04 21.98 -8.29
CA THR A 128 15.74 20.56 -8.49
C THR A 128 16.32 19.78 -7.33
N VAL A 129 15.47 19.05 -6.63
CA VAL A 129 15.85 18.02 -5.65
C VAL A 129 15.55 16.67 -6.28
N SER A 130 16.52 15.75 -6.26
CA SER A 130 16.35 14.43 -6.87
C SER A 130 16.06 13.39 -5.80
N PHE A 131 15.14 12.49 -6.09
CA PHE A 131 14.84 11.35 -5.24
C PHE A 131 15.23 10.05 -5.96
N TYR A 132 16.04 9.24 -5.29
CA TYR A 132 16.48 7.94 -5.77
C TYR A 132 15.82 6.86 -4.91
N THR A 133 15.13 5.92 -5.53
CA THR A 133 14.47 4.81 -4.83
C THR A 133 14.75 3.49 -5.52
N ASN A 134 14.70 2.43 -4.74
CA ASN A 134 14.79 1.08 -5.26
C ASN A 134 13.38 0.55 -5.60
N ASN A 135 13.04 0.54 -6.88
CA ASN A 135 11.74 0.07 -7.36
C ASN A 135 11.52 -1.45 -7.22
N THR A 136 12.51 -2.20 -6.77
CA THR A 136 12.32 -3.61 -6.38
C THR A 136 11.34 -3.71 -5.21
N LEU A 137 11.28 -2.69 -4.35
CA LEU A 137 10.34 -2.54 -3.24
C LEU A 137 9.25 -1.55 -3.63
N LEU A 138 8.34 -1.95 -4.50
CA LEU A 138 7.33 -1.10 -5.13
C LEU A 138 6.51 -0.29 -4.11
N ILE A 139 6.09 -0.91 -3.01
CA ILE A 139 5.26 -0.25 -1.98
C ILE A 139 6.05 0.86 -1.30
N ALA A 140 7.25 0.57 -0.78
CA ALA A 140 8.09 1.55 -0.11
C ALA A 140 8.45 2.71 -1.05
N GLY A 141 8.87 2.41 -2.28
CA GLY A 141 9.20 3.42 -3.27
C GLY A 141 8.05 4.34 -3.63
N SER A 142 6.85 3.80 -3.79
CA SER A 142 5.66 4.60 -4.13
C SER A 142 5.19 5.49 -2.99
N LEU A 143 5.26 5.03 -1.75
CA LEU A 143 4.90 5.82 -0.56
C LEU A 143 5.87 6.96 -0.32
N LEU A 144 7.18 6.69 -0.39
CA LEU A 144 8.22 7.72 -0.27
C LEU A 144 8.13 8.76 -1.41
N TYR A 145 7.81 8.32 -2.63
CA TYR A 145 7.57 9.23 -3.75
C TYR A 145 6.36 10.13 -3.50
N LYS A 146 5.29 9.61 -2.91
CA LYS A 146 4.10 10.38 -2.51
C LYS A 146 4.47 11.48 -1.52
N ASP A 147 5.24 11.16 -0.46
CA ASP A 147 5.70 12.14 0.52
C ASP A 147 6.55 13.22 -0.12
N MET A 148 7.49 12.83 -0.98
CA MET A 148 8.36 13.77 -1.71
C MET A 148 7.56 14.69 -2.61
N LYS A 149 6.57 14.16 -3.33
CA LYS A 149 5.69 14.96 -4.19
C LYS A 149 4.88 15.95 -3.36
N MET A 150 4.25 15.51 -2.28
CA MET A 150 3.47 16.36 -1.38
C MET A 150 4.35 17.47 -0.76
N MET A 151 5.56 17.14 -0.31
CA MET A 151 6.50 18.12 0.20
C MET A 151 6.89 19.16 -0.87
N SER A 152 7.16 18.71 -2.09
CA SER A 152 7.48 19.59 -3.22
C SER A 152 6.33 20.56 -3.54
N GLU A 153 5.10 20.09 -3.52
CA GLU A 153 3.90 20.89 -3.72
C GLU A 153 3.71 21.92 -2.60
N LEU A 154 3.85 21.50 -1.34
CA LEU A 154 3.77 22.39 -0.17
C LEU A 154 4.87 23.45 -0.18
N ALA A 155 6.11 23.07 -0.47
CA ALA A 155 7.25 24.00 -0.54
C ALA A 155 7.06 25.02 -1.68
N SER A 156 6.60 24.57 -2.83
CA SER A 156 6.29 25.42 -3.99
C SER A 156 5.16 26.39 -3.69
N GLY A 157 4.09 25.92 -3.05
CA GLY A 157 2.96 26.73 -2.60
C GLY A 157 3.40 27.81 -1.59
N ALA A 158 4.20 27.42 -0.59
CA ALA A 158 4.74 28.37 0.40
C ALA A 158 5.61 29.46 -0.24
N ALA A 159 6.48 29.09 -1.18
CA ALA A 159 7.33 30.04 -1.90
C ALA A 159 6.49 31.00 -2.77
N ALA A 160 5.51 30.48 -3.49
CA ALA A 160 4.59 31.29 -4.30
C ALA A 160 3.73 32.23 -3.44
N ARG A 161 3.22 31.75 -2.29
CA ARG A 161 2.49 32.56 -1.31
C ARG A 161 3.32 33.73 -0.81
N THR A 162 4.56 33.48 -0.41
CA THR A 162 5.49 34.54 0.02
C THR A 162 5.73 35.56 -1.09
N SER A 163 5.87 35.13 -2.33
CA SER A 163 6.04 36.02 -3.49
C SER A 163 4.79 36.87 -3.76
N LEU A 164 3.59 36.33 -3.60
CA LEU A 164 2.33 37.04 -3.77
C LEU A 164 2.15 38.11 -2.68
N TYR A 165 2.45 37.77 -1.43
CA TYR A 165 2.41 38.75 -0.33
C TYR A 165 3.41 39.89 -0.53
N ALA A 166 4.62 39.61 -1.01
CA ALA A 166 5.59 40.66 -1.36
C ALA A 166 5.09 41.60 -2.45
N LYS A 167 4.14 41.16 -3.28
CA LYS A 167 3.45 41.96 -4.31
C LYS A 167 2.18 42.64 -3.80
N GLY A 168 1.85 42.55 -2.52
CA GLY A 168 0.69 43.18 -1.89
C GLY A 168 -0.63 42.41 -2.02
N ALA A 169 -0.59 41.13 -2.39
CA ALA A 169 -1.80 40.31 -2.44
C ALA A 169 -2.32 40.04 -1.02
N THR A 170 -3.64 40.01 -0.87
CA THR A 170 -4.30 39.55 0.36
C THR A 170 -4.26 38.04 0.48
N GLU A 171 -4.53 37.52 1.68
CA GLU A 171 -4.54 36.06 1.91
C GLU A 171 -5.51 35.33 1.00
N ASP A 172 -6.74 35.85 0.86
CA ASP A 172 -7.79 35.28 0.01
C ASP A 172 -7.38 35.24 -1.47
N GLN A 173 -6.74 36.32 -1.93
CA GLN A 173 -6.23 36.41 -3.30
C GLN A 173 -5.09 35.44 -3.55
N ALA A 174 -4.17 35.30 -2.59
CA ALA A 174 -3.07 34.36 -2.68
C ALA A 174 -3.58 32.92 -2.67
N MET A 175 -4.54 32.58 -1.81
CA MET A 175 -5.14 31.24 -1.76
C MET A 175 -5.93 30.91 -3.01
N ALA A 176 -6.73 31.83 -3.52
CA ALA A 176 -7.49 31.65 -4.77
C ALA A 176 -6.57 31.43 -5.98
N PHE A 177 -5.40 32.06 -5.99
CA PHE A 177 -4.39 31.88 -7.04
C PHE A 177 -3.64 30.55 -6.93
N LEU A 178 -3.28 30.15 -5.69
CA LEU A 178 -2.50 28.92 -5.44
C LEU A 178 -3.35 27.66 -5.51
N GLN A 179 -4.57 27.73 -5.06
CA GLN A 179 -5.56 26.64 -5.05
C GLN A 179 -6.90 27.13 -5.63
N PRO A 180 -7.00 27.35 -6.95
CA PRO A 180 -8.25 27.81 -7.58
C PRO A 180 -9.41 26.82 -7.44
N ILE A 181 -9.08 25.55 -7.20
CA ILE A 181 -10.05 24.46 -6.98
C ILE A 181 -9.64 23.71 -5.72
N VAL A 182 -10.51 23.71 -4.73
CA VAL A 182 -10.36 22.88 -3.52
C VAL A 182 -11.08 21.57 -3.76
N ILE A 183 -10.35 20.45 -3.63
CA ILE A 183 -10.93 19.12 -3.73
C ILE A 183 -11.39 18.70 -2.33
N ASP A 184 -12.70 18.61 -2.14
CA ASP A 184 -13.29 18.03 -0.95
C ASP A 184 -13.48 16.51 -1.19
N THR A 185 -12.79 15.69 -0.43
CA THR A 185 -12.78 14.23 -0.60
C THR A 185 -13.53 13.56 0.53
N HIS A 186 -14.57 12.81 0.16
CA HIS A 186 -15.34 12.00 1.10
C HIS A 186 -15.06 10.50 0.86
N PRO A 187 -13.99 9.95 1.42
CA PRO A 187 -13.68 8.53 1.23
C PRO A 187 -14.75 7.66 1.89
N LEU A 188 -15.39 6.80 1.10
CA LEU A 188 -16.38 5.83 1.54
C LEU A 188 -15.71 4.48 1.82
N ASN A 189 -16.18 3.77 2.85
CA ASN A 189 -15.80 2.41 3.24
C ASN A 189 -14.38 2.19 3.82
N ASN A 190 -13.40 3.00 3.53
CA ASN A 190 -12.06 2.93 4.13
C ASN A 190 -11.47 4.34 4.26
N PRO A 191 -12.01 5.19 5.15
CA PRO A 191 -11.61 6.60 5.26
C PRO A 191 -10.14 6.77 5.69
N TRP A 192 -9.60 5.81 6.42
CA TRP A 192 -8.22 5.82 6.91
C TRP A 192 -7.21 5.22 5.92
N LEU A 193 -7.65 4.82 4.70
CA LEU A 193 -6.81 4.14 3.70
C LEU A 193 -6.03 2.95 4.30
N ASN A 194 -6.65 2.23 5.22
CA ASN A 194 -6.03 1.09 5.88
C ASN A 194 -5.82 -0.04 4.87
N TYR A 195 -4.56 -0.42 4.69
CA TYR A 195 -4.15 -1.43 3.72
C TYR A 195 -4.59 -2.84 4.12
N SER A 196 -4.76 -3.10 5.42
CA SER A 196 -5.31 -4.36 5.94
C SER A 196 -6.74 -4.61 5.42
N VAL A 197 -7.60 -3.57 5.44
CA VAL A 197 -8.97 -3.67 4.91
C VAL A 197 -8.96 -3.98 3.40
N TYR A 198 -8.06 -3.33 2.65
CA TYR A 198 -7.89 -3.58 1.22
C TYR A 198 -7.42 -5.02 0.95
N LEU A 199 -6.39 -5.49 1.66
CA LEU A 199 -5.86 -6.84 1.50
C LEU A 199 -6.88 -7.91 1.86
N CYS A 200 -7.59 -7.78 2.99
CA CYS A 200 -8.62 -8.72 3.39
C CYS A 200 -9.73 -8.85 2.35
N ASN A 201 -10.20 -7.73 1.82
CA ASN A 201 -11.29 -7.74 0.84
C ASN A 201 -10.87 -8.28 -0.53
N THR A 202 -9.58 -8.17 -0.88
CA THR A 202 -9.06 -8.58 -2.20
C THR A 202 -8.49 -9.99 -2.18
N PHE A 203 -7.63 -10.30 -1.20
CA PHE A 203 -6.90 -11.56 -1.16
C PHE A 203 -7.69 -12.71 -0.51
N ALA A 204 -8.46 -12.43 0.55
CA ALA A 204 -9.19 -13.50 1.24
C ALA A 204 -10.19 -14.24 0.33
N PRO A 205 -11.03 -13.57 -0.50
CA PRO A 205 -11.87 -14.24 -1.46
C PRO A 205 -11.08 -15.03 -2.52
N GLY A 206 -9.96 -14.47 -3.01
CA GLY A 206 -9.10 -15.14 -3.98
C GLY A 206 -8.47 -16.43 -3.45
N VAL A 207 -7.96 -16.41 -2.23
CA VAL A 207 -7.41 -17.59 -1.55
C VAL A 207 -8.49 -18.64 -1.30
N LEU A 208 -9.67 -18.23 -0.84
CA LEU A 208 -10.81 -19.13 -0.66
C LEU A 208 -11.20 -19.81 -1.98
N MET A 209 -11.28 -19.07 -3.06
CA MET A 209 -11.60 -19.59 -4.39
C MET A 209 -10.57 -20.63 -4.84
N LEU A 210 -9.27 -20.33 -4.65
CA LEU A 210 -8.17 -21.24 -4.96
C LEU A 210 -8.25 -22.52 -4.13
N LEU A 211 -8.54 -22.44 -2.83
CA LEU A 211 -8.71 -23.61 -1.97
C LEU A 211 -9.89 -24.47 -2.39
N ILE A 212 -11.03 -23.86 -2.79
CA ILE A 212 -12.20 -24.57 -3.31
C ILE A 212 -11.83 -25.34 -4.58
N PHE A 213 -11.13 -24.70 -5.52
CA PHE A 213 -10.67 -25.37 -6.74
C PHE A 213 -9.72 -26.54 -6.43
N MET A 214 -8.75 -26.36 -5.54
CA MET A 214 -7.84 -27.42 -5.14
C MET A 214 -8.60 -28.62 -4.54
N ILE A 215 -9.54 -28.39 -3.62
CA ILE A 215 -10.34 -29.44 -2.99
C ILE A 215 -11.17 -30.17 -4.06
N THR A 216 -11.78 -29.43 -5.00
CA THR A 216 -12.60 -30.01 -6.06
C THR A 216 -11.77 -30.90 -6.98
N VAL A 217 -10.61 -30.43 -7.45
CA VAL A 217 -9.71 -31.21 -8.31
C VAL A 217 -9.20 -32.46 -7.58
N TYR A 218 -8.80 -32.33 -6.32
CA TYR A 218 -8.32 -33.45 -5.53
C TYR A 218 -9.43 -34.50 -5.29
N SER A 219 -10.66 -34.04 -5.06
CA SER A 219 -11.82 -34.94 -4.94
C SER A 219 -12.10 -35.71 -6.24
N CYS A 220 -12.01 -35.05 -7.39
CA CYS A 220 -12.15 -35.69 -8.70
C CYS A 220 -11.05 -36.72 -8.96
N LEU A 221 -9.80 -36.42 -8.64
CA LEU A 221 -8.67 -37.33 -8.81
C LEU A 221 -8.82 -38.60 -7.96
N LEU A 222 -9.33 -38.48 -6.73
CA LEU A 222 -9.59 -39.62 -5.87
C LEU A 222 -10.72 -40.52 -6.41
N TYR A 223 -11.71 -39.91 -7.09
CA TYR A 223 -12.82 -40.67 -7.73
C TYR A 223 -12.37 -41.44 -8.98
N THR A 224 -11.32 -41.00 -9.65
CA THR A 224 -10.79 -41.65 -10.85
C THR A 224 -9.70 -42.67 -10.55
N SER A 225 -9.17 -42.72 -9.33
CA SER A 225 -8.12 -43.65 -8.91
C SER A 225 -8.65 -44.91 -8.14
N ASP A 226 -9.92 -44.92 -7.78
CA ASP A 226 -10.66 -46.09 -7.23
C ASP A 226 -11.46 -46.76 -8.35
#